data_0a3520e10ebad85c6127f98b31d972ad
#
_entry.id   0a3520e10ebad85c6127f98b31d972ad
#
_cell.length_a   1.000
_cell.length_b   1.000
_cell.length_c   1.000
_cell.angle_alpha   90.00
_cell.angle_beta   90.00
_cell.angle_gamma   90.00
#
_symmetry.space_group_name_H-M   'P 1'
#
loop_
_entity.id
_entity.type
_entity.pdbx_description
1 polymer ?
#
loop_
_entity_poly.entity_id
_entity_poly.type
_entity_poly.pdbx_seq_one_letter_code
_entity_poly.pdbx_strand_id
1 'polypeptide(L)'
;MKQSRIISHDQDEGEVRIVQYQSPNMVIPLVQDICATPLIGTTCVLTQTNWEAIQVACLLKDKRMPVRLIQSNEGFRLCDMDEMRFFNRILGSQAEVHLIDEVCWAEAKQAIKNEYCEAASWEICRGIIQNFEQLYPCKYRSDWETYLFESKLEDFYAVRGETIVVSTIHKAKGKEFDNVFLLLNDNRDLLGDNQPVTDEKRREIYVALTRAKNKLSIHLNRYYPEIFGNEEKIIRFDKAYYPMPERL
;
A
#
# COMPACT_ATOMS: atom_id res chain seq x y z
N MET A 1 -30.30 -4.27 -23.56
CA MET A 1 -29.32 -4.21 -22.45
C MET A 1 -30.10 -3.96 -21.18
N LYS A 2 -30.05 -4.89 -20.21
CA LYS A 2 -30.71 -4.71 -18.92
C LYS A 2 -29.84 -3.74 -18.10
N GLN A 3 -30.36 -2.56 -17.77
CA GLN A 3 -29.78 -1.70 -16.74
C GLN A 3 -30.04 -2.35 -15.38
N SER A 4 -29.02 -2.96 -14.82
CA SER A 4 -29.05 -3.42 -13.43
C SER A 4 -28.84 -2.21 -12.53
N ARG A 5 -29.87 -1.84 -11.80
CA ARG A 5 -29.83 -0.79 -10.77
C ARG A 5 -29.10 -1.36 -9.56
N ILE A 6 -27.95 -0.79 -9.20
CA ILE A 6 -27.25 -1.14 -7.98
C ILE A 6 -28.01 -0.48 -6.82
N ILE A 7 -28.55 -1.30 -5.93
CA ILE A 7 -29.25 -0.85 -4.72
C ILE A 7 -28.28 -1.00 -3.56
N SER A 8 -28.01 0.09 -2.83
CA SER A 8 -27.25 0.02 -1.57
C SER A 8 -28.07 -0.75 -0.54
N HIS A 9 -27.40 -1.65 0.20
CA HIS A 9 -28.00 -2.40 1.29
C HIS A 9 -27.96 -1.66 2.63
N ASP A 10 -27.06 -0.68 2.78
CA ASP A 10 -26.95 0.15 3.98
C ASP A 10 -27.77 1.44 3.83
N GLN A 11 -28.50 1.78 4.88
CA GLN A 11 -29.33 2.99 4.96
C GLN A 11 -28.52 4.26 5.27
N ASP A 12 -27.24 4.13 5.62
CA ASP A 12 -26.35 5.27 5.88
C ASP A 12 -25.79 5.82 4.56
N GLU A 13 -26.04 7.10 4.30
CA GLU A 13 -25.48 7.80 3.16
C GLU A 13 -23.97 8.01 3.34
N GLY A 14 -23.15 7.39 2.48
CA GLY A 14 -21.71 7.62 2.42
C GLY A 14 -21.39 9.00 1.83
N GLU A 15 -20.25 9.56 2.24
CA GLU A 15 -19.71 10.82 1.70
C GLU A 15 -18.85 10.56 0.48
N VAL A 16 -19.16 11.19 -0.65
CA VAL A 16 -18.32 11.18 -1.86
C VAL A 16 -17.84 12.59 -2.16
N ARG A 17 -16.52 12.77 -2.23
CA ARG A 17 -15.87 14.03 -2.56
C ARG A 17 -14.99 13.85 -3.78
N ILE A 18 -15.12 14.75 -4.75
CA ILE A 18 -14.28 14.78 -5.96
C ILE A 18 -13.43 16.04 -5.93
N VAL A 19 -12.11 15.87 -6.02
CA VAL A 19 -11.11 16.93 -5.98
C VAL A 19 -10.38 16.95 -7.32
N GLN A 20 -10.54 18.04 -8.07
CA GLN A 20 -9.90 18.21 -9.38
C GLN A 20 -8.71 19.16 -9.28
N TYR A 21 -7.58 18.74 -9.87
CA TYR A 21 -6.35 19.53 -9.92
C TYR A 21 -5.97 19.84 -11.37
N GLN A 22 -5.33 20.98 -11.58
CA GLN A 22 -4.73 21.34 -12.88
C GLN A 22 -3.25 20.93 -12.97
N SER A 23 -2.71 20.28 -11.93
CA SER A 23 -1.31 19.86 -11.86
C SER A 23 -1.12 18.43 -12.35
N PRO A 24 -0.04 18.13 -13.08
CA PRO A 24 0.33 16.77 -13.41
C PRO A 24 0.80 15.97 -12.19
N ASN A 25 1.25 16.62 -11.13
CA ASN A 25 1.66 15.97 -9.89
C ASN A 25 0.61 16.16 -8.80
N MET A 26 -0.18 15.15 -8.55
CA MET A 26 -1.24 15.15 -7.55
C MET A 26 -0.88 14.46 -6.24
N VAL A 27 0.29 13.83 -6.16
CA VAL A 27 0.69 13.05 -4.97
C VAL A 27 0.84 13.96 -3.75
N ILE A 28 1.45 15.15 -3.92
CA ILE A 28 1.64 16.10 -2.83
C ILE A 28 0.30 16.65 -2.30
N PRO A 29 -0.60 17.19 -3.14
CA PRO A 29 -1.89 17.69 -2.68
C PRO A 29 -2.78 16.57 -2.10
N LEU A 30 -2.73 15.34 -2.62
CA LEU A 30 -3.41 14.19 -2.04
C LEU A 30 -2.92 13.94 -0.60
N VAL A 31 -1.61 13.89 -0.38
CA VAL A 31 -1.04 13.65 0.96
C VAL A 31 -1.43 14.76 1.93
N GLN A 32 -1.45 16.01 1.48
CA GLN A 32 -1.89 17.13 2.31
C GLN A 32 -3.37 17.02 2.69
N ASP A 33 -4.21 16.61 1.77
CA ASP A 33 -5.63 16.38 2.03
C ASP A 33 -5.84 15.23 3.03
N ILE A 34 -5.09 14.13 2.89
CA ILE A 34 -5.11 13.03 3.86
C ILE A 34 -4.73 13.52 5.26
N CYS A 35 -3.65 14.31 5.38
CA CYS A 35 -3.19 14.85 6.65
C CYS A 35 -4.18 15.84 7.29
N ALA A 36 -4.98 16.55 6.48
CA ALA A 36 -5.97 17.51 6.94
C ALA A 36 -7.33 16.87 7.26
N THR A 37 -7.57 15.63 6.82
CA THR A 37 -8.85 14.94 6.97
C THR A 37 -8.87 14.13 8.28
N PRO A 38 -9.88 14.29 9.15
CA PRO A 38 -10.07 13.39 10.27
C PRO A 38 -10.35 11.96 9.77
N LEU A 39 -9.46 11.03 10.08
CA LEU A 39 -9.56 9.64 9.68
C LEU A 39 -10.10 8.82 10.85
N ILE A 40 -11.29 8.27 10.69
CA ILE A 40 -11.91 7.36 11.67
C ILE A 40 -12.07 6.01 11.00
N GLY A 41 -11.55 4.95 11.63
CA GLY A 41 -11.58 3.61 11.09
C GLY A 41 -10.46 3.33 10.08
N THR A 42 -10.68 2.33 9.25
CA THR A 42 -9.69 1.85 8.27
C THR A 42 -9.59 2.80 7.07
N THR A 43 -8.37 3.16 6.70
CA THR A 43 -8.12 4.10 5.59
C THR A 43 -7.25 3.46 4.52
N CYS A 44 -7.62 3.64 3.25
CA CYS A 44 -6.83 3.18 2.12
C CYS A 44 -6.62 4.30 1.10
N VAL A 45 -5.39 4.37 0.56
CA VAL A 45 -5.06 5.17 -0.62
C VAL A 45 -4.87 4.24 -1.80
N LEU A 46 -5.67 4.43 -2.83
CA LEU A 46 -5.63 3.65 -4.06
C LEU A 46 -5.00 4.45 -5.18
N THR A 47 -3.99 3.88 -5.82
CA THR A 47 -3.27 4.49 -6.94
C THR A 47 -3.37 3.61 -8.19
N GLN A 48 -3.06 4.18 -9.34
CA GLN A 48 -3.03 3.43 -10.60
C GLN A 48 -1.73 2.65 -10.78
N THR A 49 -0.62 3.21 -10.29
CA THR A 49 0.71 2.65 -10.48
C THR A 49 1.41 2.36 -9.15
N ASN A 50 2.34 1.41 -9.17
CA ASN A 50 3.20 1.13 -8.01
C ASN A 50 4.07 2.34 -7.65
N TRP A 51 4.50 3.12 -8.65
CA TRP A 51 5.32 4.30 -8.45
C TRP A 51 4.58 5.37 -7.65
N GLU A 52 3.34 5.68 -8.00
CA GLU A 52 2.49 6.59 -7.23
C GLU A 52 2.28 6.08 -5.79
N ALA A 53 2.03 4.77 -5.63
CA ALA A 53 1.86 4.16 -4.31
C ALA A 53 3.11 4.36 -3.42
N ILE A 54 4.31 4.17 -3.98
CA ILE A 54 5.58 4.40 -3.28
C ILE A 54 5.70 5.87 -2.88
N GLN A 55 5.48 6.80 -3.81
CA GLN A 55 5.59 8.24 -3.55
C GLN A 55 4.64 8.68 -2.42
N VAL A 56 3.36 8.24 -2.48
CA VAL A 56 2.37 8.51 -1.42
C VAL A 56 2.84 7.95 -0.08
N ALA A 57 3.28 6.70 -0.05
CA ALA A 57 3.72 6.06 1.18
C ALA A 57 4.93 6.76 1.80
N CYS A 58 5.93 7.15 0.99
CA CYS A 58 7.09 7.91 1.45
C CYS A 58 6.69 9.26 2.05
N LEU A 59 5.86 10.04 1.35
CA LEU A 59 5.42 11.35 1.84
C LEU A 59 4.57 11.27 3.12
N LEU A 60 3.68 10.27 3.22
CA LEU A 60 2.92 10.05 4.46
C LEU A 60 3.84 9.66 5.62
N LYS A 61 4.86 8.84 5.36
CA LYS A 61 5.87 8.46 6.36
C LYS A 61 6.67 9.68 6.83
N ASP A 62 7.08 10.57 5.92
CA ASP A 62 7.75 11.82 6.25
C ASP A 62 6.88 12.73 7.14
N LYS A 63 5.56 12.67 6.97
CA LYS A 63 4.58 13.34 7.85
C LYS A 63 4.30 12.57 9.14
N ARG A 64 5.07 11.51 9.45
CA ARG A 64 4.93 10.64 10.62
C ARG A 64 3.57 9.95 10.73
N MET A 65 2.88 9.77 9.60
CA MET A 65 1.65 8.99 9.54
C MET A 65 1.97 7.49 9.54
N PRO A 66 1.22 6.65 10.26
CA PRO A 66 1.40 5.21 10.21
C PRO A 66 0.92 4.68 8.85
N VAL A 67 1.83 4.16 8.03
CA VAL A 67 1.57 3.75 6.65
C VAL A 67 1.98 2.30 6.43
N ARG A 68 1.13 1.57 5.72
CA ARG A 68 1.42 0.26 5.16
C ARG A 68 1.30 0.30 3.64
N LEU A 69 2.40 0.05 2.94
CA LEU A 69 2.42 -0.06 1.48
C LEU A 69 2.20 -1.53 1.06
N ILE A 70 1.16 -1.77 0.25
CA ILE A 70 0.92 -3.07 -0.37
C ILE A 70 1.45 -3.01 -1.81
N GLN A 71 2.55 -3.72 -2.06
CA GLN A 71 3.11 -3.90 -3.40
C GLN A 71 2.89 -5.33 -3.90
N SER A 72 2.82 -5.57 -5.22
CA SER A 72 3.04 -6.92 -5.73
C SER A 72 4.53 -7.18 -5.70
N ASN A 73 4.87 -8.20 -4.96
CA ASN A 73 6.18 -8.81 -5.02
C ASN A 73 6.12 -9.99 -6.01
N GLU A 74 5.59 -9.78 -7.20
CA GLU A 74 5.74 -10.78 -8.25
C GLU A 74 7.24 -10.99 -8.47
N GLY A 75 7.74 -12.14 -7.98
CA GLY A 75 9.15 -12.51 -8.01
C GLY A 75 9.99 -12.16 -6.77
N PHE A 76 9.52 -11.38 -5.81
CA PHE A 76 10.25 -11.13 -4.57
C PHE A 76 9.82 -12.12 -3.47
N ARG A 77 10.77 -12.84 -2.94
CA ARG A 77 10.58 -13.76 -1.81
C ARG A 77 11.33 -13.25 -0.59
N LEU A 78 10.82 -13.54 0.62
CA LEU A 78 11.52 -13.13 1.84
C LEU A 78 12.92 -13.72 1.93
N CYS A 79 13.12 -14.94 1.42
CA CYS A 79 14.44 -15.57 1.35
C CYS A 79 15.43 -14.83 0.43
N ASP A 80 14.96 -13.93 -0.46
CA ASP A 80 15.79 -13.13 -1.35
C ASP A 80 16.29 -11.83 -0.72
N MET A 81 15.76 -11.45 0.44
CA MET A 81 16.28 -10.31 1.22
C MET A 81 17.73 -10.58 1.66
N ASP A 82 18.61 -9.61 1.53
CA ASP A 82 20.01 -9.76 1.91
C ASP A 82 20.16 -10.07 3.40
N GLU A 83 19.30 -9.51 4.24
CA GLU A 83 19.23 -9.78 5.68
C GLU A 83 18.83 -11.25 5.96
N MET A 84 17.85 -11.77 5.23
CA MET A 84 17.42 -13.17 5.40
C MET A 84 18.46 -14.14 4.83
N ARG A 85 19.14 -13.78 3.75
CA ARG A 85 20.29 -14.54 3.23
C ARG A 85 21.43 -14.56 4.24
N PHE A 86 21.72 -13.42 4.88
CA PHE A 86 22.72 -13.34 5.94
C PHE A 86 22.33 -14.22 7.13
N PHE A 87 21.09 -14.13 7.61
CA PHE A 87 20.57 -14.96 8.69
C PHE A 87 20.69 -16.46 8.36
N ASN A 88 20.26 -16.87 7.16
CA ASN A 88 20.34 -18.24 6.68
C ASN A 88 21.78 -18.74 6.57
N ARG A 89 22.73 -17.87 6.22
CA ARG A 89 24.15 -18.24 6.14
C ARG A 89 24.70 -18.61 7.52
N ILE A 90 24.31 -17.90 8.56
CA ILE A 90 24.72 -18.21 9.93
C ILE A 90 24.09 -19.52 10.40
N LEU A 91 22.81 -19.73 10.15
CA LEU A 91 22.13 -21.00 10.41
C LEU A 91 22.72 -22.15 9.58
N GLY A 92 23.24 -21.86 8.39
CA GLY A 92 23.72 -22.86 7.41
C GLY A 92 25.05 -23.52 7.77
N SER A 93 25.80 -22.99 8.75
CA SER A 93 27.07 -23.56 9.18
C SER A 93 26.95 -25.00 9.79
N GLN A 94 25.70 -25.49 10.02
CA GLN A 94 25.38 -26.84 10.51
C GLN A 94 24.45 -27.60 9.54
N ALA A 95 24.85 -27.70 8.28
CA ALA A 95 23.99 -28.19 7.17
C ALA A 95 23.44 -29.62 7.32
N GLU A 96 23.95 -30.43 8.23
CA GLU A 96 23.52 -31.82 8.41
C GLU A 96 22.45 -32.01 9.50
N VAL A 97 22.10 -30.97 10.24
CA VAL A 97 21.16 -31.07 11.36
C VAL A 97 19.80 -30.51 10.96
N HIS A 98 18.78 -31.37 10.90
CA HIS A 98 17.41 -30.96 10.57
C HIS A 98 16.77 -30.05 11.61
N LEU A 99 17.16 -30.18 12.90
CA LEU A 99 16.70 -29.34 14.00
C LEU A 99 17.70 -28.21 14.24
N ILE A 100 17.23 -26.97 14.18
CA ILE A 100 18.05 -25.80 14.48
C ILE A 100 18.19 -25.69 16.00
N ASP A 101 19.44 -25.76 16.49
CA ASP A 101 19.74 -25.58 17.90
C ASP A 101 19.40 -24.16 18.37
N GLU A 102 18.89 -24.04 19.60
CA GLU A 102 18.51 -22.76 20.20
C GLU A 102 19.70 -21.79 20.33
N VAL A 103 20.90 -22.33 20.55
CA VAL A 103 22.13 -21.50 20.62
C VAL A 103 22.44 -20.91 19.25
N CYS A 104 22.41 -21.74 18.20
CA CYS A 104 22.64 -21.30 16.83
C CYS A 104 21.58 -20.29 16.38
N TRP A 105 20.31 -20.50 16.74
CA TRP A 105 19.24 -19.55 16.47
C TRP A 105 19.46 -18.21 17.16
N ALA A 106 19.85 -18.23 18.44
CA ALA A 106 20.13 -17.01 19.21
C ALA A 106 21.36 -16.24 18.66
N GLU A 107 22.41 -16.97 18.24
CA GLU A 107 23.58 -16.37 17.59
C GLU A 107 23.21 -15.70 16.27
N ALA A 108 22.41 -16.35 15.44
CA ALA A 108 21.93 -15.78 14.18
C ALA A 108 21.08 -14.52 14.42
N LYS A 109 20.21 -14.52 15.42
CA LYS A 109 19.43 -13.34 15.83
C LYS A 109 20.31 -12.19 16.29
N GLN A 110 21.34 -12.48 17.08
CA GLN A 110 22.26 -11.43 17.54
C GLN A 110 23.09 -10.87 16.40
N ALA A 111 23.55 -11.73 15.48
CA ALA A 111 24.35 -11.31 14.35
C ALA A 111 23.56 -10.42 13.37
N ILE A 112 22.33 -10.81 12.99
CA ILE A 112 21.49 -9.98 12.12
C ILE A 112 21.12 -8.65 12.78
N LYS A 113 20.89 -8.63 14.09
CA LYS A 113 20.66 -7.41 14.85
C LYS A 113 21.88 -6.48 14.81
N ASN A 114 23.07 -7.00 15.03
CA ASN A 114 24.30 -6.20 15.01
C ASN A 114 24.56 -5.58 13.63
N GLU A 115 24.28 -6.32 12.56
CA GLU A 115 24.57 -5.88 11.18
C GLU A 115 23.50 -4.93 10.62
N TYR A 116 22.22 -5.18 10.93
CA TYR A 116 21.11 -4.52 10.24
C TYR A 116 20.17 -3.70 11.13
N CYS A 117 20.48 -3.46 12.41
CA CYS A 117 19.58 -2.75 13.34
C CYS A 117 19.23 -1.31 12.89
N GLU A 118 20.07 -0.69 12.06
CA GLU A 118 19.84 0.64 11.50
C GLU A 118 19.22 0.60 10.09
N ALA A 119 19.08 -0.58 9.50
CA ALA A 119 18.47 -0.72 8.18
C ALA A 119 16.96 -0.50 8.22
N ALA A 120 16.40 0.10 7.16
CA ALA A 120 14.96 0.32 7.04
C ALA A 120 14.15 -0.99 7.06
N SER A 121 14.75 -2.10 6.66
CA SER A 121 14.20 -3.46 6.63
C SER A 121 14.25 -4.18 7.99
N TRP A 122 14.96 -3.65 8.98
CA TRP A 122 15.17 -4.31 10.28
C TRP A 122 13.87 -4.72 10.97
N GLU A 123 12.88 -3.81 11.03
CA GLU A 123 11.61 -4.11 11.69
C GLU A 123 10.85 -5.26 11.01
N ILE A 124 11.00 -5.39 9.70
CA ILE A 124 10.43 -6.50 8.92
C ILE A 124 11.14 -7.80 9.29
N CYS A 125 12.47 -7.81 9.25
CA CYS A 125 13.28 -8.98 9.59
C CYS A 125 13.01 -9.46 11.01
N ARG A 126 12.94 -8.53 11.96
CA ARG A 126 12.55 -8.83 13.33
C ARG A 126 11.16 -9.46 13.41
N GLY A 127 10.19 -8.90 12.69
CA GLY A 127 8.84 -9.44 12.61
C GLY A 127 8.78 -10.85 12.05
N ILE A 128 9.53 -11.14 10.96
CA ILE A 128 9.64 -12.47 10.36
C ILE A 128 10.15 -13.49 11.39
N ILE A 129 11.25 -13.18 12.05
CA ILE A 129 11.88 -14.08 13.02
C ILE A 129 10.96 -14.32 14.23
N GLN A 130 10.38 -13.26 14.79
CA GLN A 130 9.48 -13.36 15.94
C GLN A 130 8.20 -14.16 15.62
N ASN A 131 7.61 -13.96 14.44
CA ASN A 131 6.42 -14.68 14.04
C ASN A 131 6.73 -16.18 13.85
N PHE A 132 7.88 -16.52 13.25
CA PHE A 132 8.30 -17.90 13.15
C PHE A 132 8.48 -18.56 14.53
N GLU A 133 9.15 -17.89 15.47
CA GLU A 133 9.31 -18.38 16.85
C GLU A 133 7.98 -18.67 17.55
N GLN A 134 6.95 -17.86 17.28
CA GLN A 134 5.61 -18.06 17.85
C GLN A 134 4.88 -19.24 17.24
N LEU A 135 5.05 -19.47 15.93
CA LEU A 135 4.36 -20.54 15.21
C LEU A 135 5.05 -21.90 15.37
N TYR A 136 6.37 -21.90 15.51
CA TYR A 136 7.21 -23.10 15.52
C TYR A 136 8.07 -23.17 16.79
N PRO A 137 7.52 -23.72 17.90
CA PRO A 137 8.30 -23.90 19.15
C PRO A 137 9.55 -24.75 18.95
N CYS A 138 9.44 -25.80 18.11
CA CYS A 138 10.58 -26.59 17.64
C CYS A 138 10.97 -26.08 16.24
N LYS A 139 12.23 -25.64 16.08
CA LYS A 139 12.69 -25.00 14.86
C LYS A 139 13.35 -26.00 13.93
N TYR A 140 12.57 -26.57 12.99
CA TYR A 140 13.14 -27.39 11.92
C TYR A 140 13.56 -26.50 10.75
N ARG A 141 14.66 -26.86 10.10
CA ARG A 141 15.16 -26.15 8.92
C ARG A 141 14.15 -26.13 7.78
N SER A 142 13.51 -27.28 7.52
CA SER A 142 12.46 -27.40 6.52
C SER A 142 11.28 -26.45 6.77
N ASP A 143 10.89 -26.30 8.04
CA ASP A 143 9.78 -25.43 8.41
C ASP A 143 10.16 -23.95 8.22
N TRP A 144 11.39 -23.59 8.58
CA TRP A 144 11.91 -22.25 8.35
C TRP A 144 12.00 -21.90 6.86
N GLU A 145 12.53 -22.79 6.03
CA GLU A 145 12.63 -22.59 4.59
C GLU A 145 11.25 -22.50 3.93
N THR A 146 10.31 -23.39 4.30
CA THR A 146 8.93 -23.35 3.82
C THR A 146 8.24 -22.06 4.25
N TYR A 147 8.40 -21.67 5.52
CA TYR A 147 7.84 -20.45 6.06
C TYR A 147 8.34 -19.21 5.31
N LEU A 148 9.64 -19.08 5.04
CA LEU A 148 10.19 -17.98 4.26
C LEU A 148 9.72 -17.99 2.80
N PHE A 149 9.46 -19.16 2.24
CA PHE A 149 9.00 -19.30 0.88
C PHE A 149 7.52 -18.94 0.70
N GLU A 150 6.68 -19.35 1.66
CA GLU A 150 5.22 -19.18 1.60
C GLU A 150 4.76 -17.83 2.15
N SER A 151 5.49 -17.28 3.13
CA SER A 151 5.16 -15.99 3.73
C SER A 151 5.36 -14.83 2.77
N LYS A 152 4.45 -13.86 2.87
CA LYS A 152 4.52 -12.62 2.08
C LYS A 152 5.04 -11.49 2.95
N LEU A 153 5.77 -10.56 2.34
CA LEU A 153 6.26 -9.36 3.01
C LEU A 153 5.14 -8.59 3.72
N GLU A 154 3.93 -8.63 3.16
CA GLU A 154 2.72 -8.00 3.69
C GLU A 154 2.31 -8.51 5.07
N ASP A 155 2.65 -9.77 5.40
CA ASP A 155 2.27 -10.41 6.65
C ASP A 155 3.05 -9.84 7.85
N PHE A 156 4.19 -9.18 7.59
CA PHE A 156 5.11 -8.65 8.60
C PHE A 156 5.05 -7.14 8.80
N TYR A 157 4.31 -6.44 7.97
CA TYR A 157 3.96 -5.05 8.27
C TYR A 157 2.87 -5.04 9.34
N ALA A 158 3.28 -5.12 10.60
CA ALA A 158 2.35 -5.10 11.71
C ALA A 158 1.53 -3.81 11.71
N VAL A 159 0.25 -3.93 11.45
CA VAL A 159 -0.73 -2.88 11.62
C VAL A 159 -1.00 -2.74 13.11
N ARG A 160 -0.25 -1.89 13.80
CA ARG A 160 -0.62 -1.44 15.15
C ARG A 160 -1.35 -0.12 15.00
N GLY A 161 -2.65 -0.12 15.26
CA GLY A 161 -3.48 1.08 15.24
C GLY A 161 -4.03 1.46 13.87
N GLU A 162 -4.53 2.65 13.77
CA GLU A 162 -5.09 3.27 12.57
C GLU A 162 -3.99 3.49 11.52
N THR A 163 -3.74 2.48 10.69
CA THR A 163 -2.69 2.52 9.67
C THR A 163 -3.31 2.80 8.32
N ILE A 164 -2.77 3.81 7.63
CA ILE A 164 -3.15 4.11 6.25
C ILE A 164 -2.55 3.04 5.33
N VAL A 165 -3.41 2.28 4.67
CA VAL A 165 -3.00 1.32 3.65
C VAL A 165 -2.80 2.06 2.33
N VAL A 166 -1.65 1.93 1.70
CA VAL A 166 -1.40 2.44 0.33
C VAL A 166 -1.24 1.26 -0.61
N SER A 167 -2.00 1.24 -1.69
CA SER A 167 -2.06 0.10 -2.61
C SER A 167 -2.42 0.56 -4.02
N THR A 168 -2.11 -0.26 -5.03
CA THR A 168 -2.74 -0.09 -6.34
C THR A 168 -4.17 -0.63 -6.32
N ILE A 169 -5.02 -0.12 -7.23
CA ILE A 169 -6.44 -0.53 -7.36
C ILE A 169 -6.57 -2.06 -7.49
N HIS A 170 -5.72 -2.68 -8.31
CA HIS A 170 -5.75 -4.12 -8.56
C HIS A 170 -5.56 -4.97 -7.29
N LYS A 171 -4.70 -4.51 -6.36
CA LYS A 171 -4.37 -5.26 -5.14
C LYS A 171 -5.35 -5.05 -4.00
N ALA A 172 -6.18 -4.04 -4.10
CA ALA A 172 -7.25 -3.79 -3.15
C ALA A 172 -8.52 -4.63 -3.44
N LYS A 173 -8.51 -5.45 -4.52
CA LYS A 173 -9.65 -6.29 -4.88
C LYS A 173 -10.04 -7.21 -3.72
N GLY A 174 -11.33 -7.20 -3.35
CA GLY A 174 -11.88 -8.01 -2.26
C GLY A 174 -11.70 -7.42 -0.86
N LYS A 175 -11.03 -6.27 -0.70
CA LYS A 175 -10.90 -5.55 0.58
C LYS A 175 -11.81 -4.33 0.58
N GLU A 176 -12.28 -3.91 1.75
CA GLU A 176 -13.11 -2.72 1.94
C GLU A 176 -12.57 -1.89 3.11
N PHE A 177 -12.74 -0.58 3.03
CA PHE A 177 -12.19 0.38 3.99
C PHE A 177 -13.23 1.45 4.32
N ASP A 178 -13.16 1.99 5.53
CA ASP A 178 -14.08 3.05 5.95
C ASP A 178 -13.81 4.34 5.16
N ASN A 179 -12.55 4.66 4.89
CA ASN A 179 -12.13 5.82 4.11
C ASN A 179 -11.26 5.37 2.93
N VAL A 180 -11.60 5.81 1.72
CA VAL A 180 -10.81 5.57 0.52
C VAL A 180 -10.43 6.89 -0.14
N PHE A 181 -9.14 7.08 -0.39
CA PHE A 181 -8.59 8.14 -1.22
C PHE A 181 -8.14 7.51 -2.54
N LEU A 182 -8.77 7.91 -3.63
CA LEU A 182 -8.49 7.37 -4.96
C LEU A 182 -7.71 8.42 -5.78
N LEU A 183 -6.51 8.07 -6.22
CA LEU A 183 -5.68 8.89 -7.10
C LEU A 183 -5.85 8.45 -8.55
N LEU A 184 -6.43 9.32 -9.37
CA LEU A 184 -6.61 9.12 -10.81
C LEU A 184 -5.76 10.14 -11.57
N ASN A 185 -4.50 9.80 -11.79
CA ASN A 185 -3.57 10.63 -12.55
C ASN A 185 -3.66 10.29 -14.04
N ASP A 186 -4.16 11.24 -14.83
CA ASP A 186 -4.24 11.08 -16.28
C ASP A 186 -3.10 11.81 -16.97
N ASN A 187 -2.14 11.04 -17.46
CA ASN A 187 -0.97 11.56 -18.17
C ASN A 187 -1.14 11.52 -19.70
N ARG A 188 -2.33 11.24 -20.22
CA ARG A 188 -2.58 11.13 -21.68
C ARG A 188 -2.26 12.41 -22.43
N ASP A 189 -2.45 13.58 -21.81
CA ASP A 189 -2.11 14.87 -22.44
C ASP A 189 -0.61 15.02 -22.71
N LEU A 190 0.24 14.41 -21.88
CA LEU A 190 1.69 14.39 -22.09
C LEU A 190 2.09 13.48 -23.25
N LEU A 191 1.23 12.51 -23.61
CA LEU A 191 1.44 11.55 -24.68
C LEU A 191 0.69 11.92 -25.97
N GLY A 192 -0.11 13.03 -25.96
CA GLY A 192 -0.92 13.45 -27.10
C GLY A 192 -2.09 12.51 -27.41
N ASP A 193 -2.47 11.65 -26.49
CA ASP A 193 -3.52 10.65 -26.67
C ASP A 193 -4.87 11.15 -26.12
N ASN A 194 -5.80 11.49 -27.04
CA ASN A 194 -7.17 11.92 -26.74
C ASN A 194 -8.20 10.77 -26.80
N GLN A 195 -7.77 9.55 -26.63
CA GLN A 195 -8.67 8.39 -26.73
C GLN A 195 -9.70 8.38 -25.59
N PRO A 196 -10.93 7.89 -25.83
CA PRO A 196 -11.94 7.73 -24.79
C PRO A 196 -11.47 6.71 -23.73
N VAL A 197 -12.01 6.85 -22.52
CA VAL A 197 -11.71 5.91 -21.43
C VAL A 197 -12.13 4.51 -21.81
N THR A 198 -11.20 3.55 -21.79
CA THR A 198 -11.46 2.16 -22.16
C THR A 198 -12.40 1.47 -21.17
N ASP A 199 -13.09 0.42 -21.60
CA ASP A 199 -13.95 -0.38 -20.72
C ASP A 199 -13.16 -1.05 -19.59
N GLU A 200 -11.91 -1.40 -19.83
CA GLU A 200 -11.00 -1.92 -18.81
C GLU A 200 -10.76 -0.87 -17.71
N LYS A 201 -10.46 0.37 -18.10
CA LYS A 201 -10.26 1.48 -17.20
C LYS A 201 -11.52 1.81 -16.39
N ARG A 202 -12.67 1.76 -17.02
CA ARG A 202 -13.97 1.93 -16.33
C ARG A 202 -14.19 0.86 -15.27
N ARG A 203 -13.86 -0.41 -15.57
CA ARG A 203 -13.95 -1.52 -14.61
C ARG A 203 -12.98 -1.35 -13.46
N GLU A 204 -11.75 -0.93 -13.75
CA GLU A 204 -10.74 -0.64 -12.71
C GLU A 204 -11.24 0.44 -11.75
N ILE A 205 -11.73 1.57 -12.27
CA ILE A 205 -12.27 2.65 -11.47
C ILE A 205 -13.49 2.16 -10.67
N TYR A 206 -14.40 1.41 -11.27
CA TYR A 206 -15.55 0.84 -10.56
C TYR A 206 -15.11 -0.02 -9.36
N VAL A 207 -14.10 -0.86 -9.54
CA VAL A 207 -13.53 -1.65 -8.44
C VAL A 207 -13.01 -0.74 -7.33
N ALA A 208 -12.32 0.35 -7.66
CA ALA A 208 -11.81 1.30 -6.66
C ALA A 208 -12.93 1.99 -5.89
N LEU A 209 -13.97 2.46 -6.60
CA LEU A 209 -15.12 3.15 -6.00
C LEU A 209 -15.86 2.27 -4.99
N THR A 210 -15.98 0.97 -5.29
CA THR A 210 -16.66 0.00 -4.43
C THR A 210 -15.82 -0.47 -3.24
N ARG A 211 -14.63 0.09 -3.00
CA ARG A 211 -13.80 -0.23 -1.83
C ARG A 211 -14.14 0.63 -0.62
N ALA A 212 -14.83 1.75 -0.80
CA ALA A 212 -15.22 2.65 0.27
C ALA A 212 -16.53 2.21 0.93
N LYS A 213 -16.54 2.16 2.27
CA LYS A 213 -17.75 1.95 3.06
C LYS A 213 -18.44 3.27 3.39
N ASN A 214 -17.68 4.25 3.92
CA ASN A 214 -18.25 5.48 4.48
C ASN A 214 -17.81 6.72 3.69
N LYS A 215 -16.50 6.86 3.40
CA LYS A 215 -15.96 8.06 2.74
C LYS A 215 -15.11 7.71 1.54
N LEU A 216 -15.40 8.37 0.43
CA LEU A 216 -14.65 8.26 -0.82
C LEU A 216 -14.18 9.64 -1.26
N SER A 217 -12.86 9.86 -1.30
CA SER A 217 -12.24 11.06 -1.85
C SER A 217 -11.53 10.72 -3.15
N ILE A 218 -12.00 11.28 -4.27
CA ILE A 218 -11.44 11.03 -5.58
C ILE A 218 -10.60 12.23 -5.99
N HIS A 219 -9.32 12.02 -6.19
CA HIS A 219 -8.35 13.02 -6.64
C HIS A 219 -8.01 12.79 -8.10
N LEU A 220 -8.30 13.76 -8.95
CA LEU A 220 -8.08 13.67 -10.40
C LEU A 220 -7.50 14.97 -10.95
N ASN A 221 -6.70 14.88 -12.01
CA ASN A 221 -6.11 16.02 -12.71
C ASN A 221 -6.76 16.34 -14.05
N ARG A 222 -7.71 15.52 -14.46
CA ARG A 222 -8.48 15.70 -15.68
C ARG A 222 -9.97 15.56 -15.43
N TYR A 223 -10.74 16.04 -16.34
CA TYR A 223 -12.19 15.91 -16.31
C TYR A 223 -12.61 14.52 -16.82
N TYR A 224 -13.29 13.74 -15.98
CA TYR A 224 -13.87 12.43 -16.33
C TYR A 224 -15.42 12.50 -16.37
N PRO A 225 -16.03 13.30 -17.26
CA PRO A 225 -17.48 13.53 -17.27
C PRO A 225 -18.27 12.24 -17.54
N GLU A 226 -17.70 11.34 -18.33
CA GLU A 226 -18.33 10.07 -18.68
C GLU A 226 -18.45 9.08 -17.52
N ILE A 227 -17.67 9.27 -16.44
CA ILE A 227 -17.60 8.35 -15.31
C ILE A 227 -18.41 8.88 -14.12
N PHE A 228 -18.33 10.18 -13.83
CA PHE A 228 -18.85 10.75 -12.59
C PHE A 228 -20.16 11.56 -12.75
N GLY A 229 -20.68 11.73 -13.98
CA GLY A 229 -21.93 12.46 -14.19
C GLY A 229 -21.87 13.95 -13.86
N ASN A 230 -23.01 14.56 -13.50
CA ASN A 230 -23.15 16.00 -13.36
C ASN A 230 -22.30 16.64 -12.26
N GLU A 231 -21.86 17.88 -12.54
CA GLU A 231 -20.83 18.68 -11.89
C GLU A 231 -21.09 19.13 -10.44
N GLU A 232 -22.29 18.92 -9.87
CA GLU A 232 -22.73 19.57 -8.63
C GLU A 232 -21.98 19.17 -7.35
N LYS A 233 -21.22 18.07 -7.38
CA LYS A 233 -20.44 17.57 -6.22
C LYS A 233 -18.93 17.68 -6.39
N ILE A 234 -18.44 18.37 -7.43
CA ILE A 234 -17.01 18.49 -7.71
C ILE A 234 -16.43 19.73 -7.00
N ILE A 235 -15.55 19.50 -6.04
CA ILE A 235 -14.76 20.59 -5.45
C ILE A 235 -13.57 20.87 -6.37
N ARG A 236 -13.57 22.04 -7.02
CA ARG A 236 -12.48 22.46 -7.91
C ARG A 236 -11.46 23.27 -7.13
N PHE A 237 -10.20 22.82 -7.14
CA PHE A 237 -9.07 23.58 -6.65
C PHE A 237 -8.35 24.24 -7.83
N ASP A 238 -8.62 25.51 -8.07
CA ASP A 238 -8.08 26.24 -9.22
C ASP A 238 -6.59 26.58 -9.15
N LYS A 239 -5.91 26.40 -8.04
CA LYS A 239 -4.46 26.59 -7.92
C LYS A 239 -3.89 25.89 -6.69
N ALA A 240 -3.29 24.74 -6.86
CA ALA A 240 -2.28 24.27 -5.91
C ALA A 240 -0.90 24.76 -6.39
N TYR A 241 -0.53 25.99 -6.09
CA TYR A 241 0.83 26.46 -6.22
C TYR A 241 1.60 25.99 -4.98
N TYR A 242 2.40 24.94 -5.12
CA TYR A 242 3.30 24.52 -4.05
C TYR A 242 4.70 25.02 -4.38
N PRO A 243 5.27 25.91 -3.55
CA PRO A 243 6.68 26.25 -3.67
C PRO A 243 7.48 24.96 -3.48
N MET A 244 8.33 24.65 -4.44
CA MET A 244 9.35 23.61 -4.27
C MET A 244 10.15 23.98 -3.02
N PRO A 245 10.44 23.00 -2.10
CA PRO A 245 11.37 23.28 -1.02
C PRO A 245 12.70 23.70 -1.65
N GLU A 246 13.21 24.84 -1.24
CA GLU A 246 14.56 25.27 -1.61
C GLU A 246 15.53 24.14 -1.26
N ARG A 247 16.33 23.75 -2.23
CA ARG A 247 17.38 22.74 -2.03
C ARG A 247 18.32 23.27 -0.95
N LEU A 248 18.36 22.61 0.20
CA LEU A 248 19.47 22.67 1.12
C LEU A 248 20.59 21.76 0.62
#